data_959486c529d035f03d0d95a15aab8fc7
#
_entry.id   959486c529d035f03d0d95a15aab8fc7
#
_cell.length_a   1.000
_cell.length_b   1.000
_cell.length_c   1.000
_cell.angle_alpha   90.00
_cell.angle_beta   90.00
_cell.angle_gamma   90.00
#
_symmetry.space_group_name_H-M   'P 1'
#
loop_
_entity.id
_entity.type
_entity.pdbx_description
1 polymer ?
#
loop_
_entity_poly.entity_id
_entity_poly.type
_entity_poly.pdbx_seq_one_letter_code
_entity_poly.pdbx_strand_id
1 'polypeptide(L)'
;IEDLESKRAKLNDDEIVKYDILLTETFEKLANHLHKGKLNPKELYTDWDLKPKEIALSALLEDAIKGKKIATTFKELKPNHIVYQSLKKSLIEIDKFPNVTFEKINIKKTKIILGDTLPEMVKIKKRLAYWKDYKNKDSIITWAYDSITFKAVKRFQARHGLAQDGVIGIGTLKALNTTKSERIEQIFANLERWRWYPSDLGEKYLIANIPDYMLYYVKNNDTVSSHRIIVGKEKRKTPILTSKLSNFVFYPTWTVPPTIIKEDLTPAATKNRNYFSSTRLTIYNSKGQEVSPYNWEPSKAKSYRYVQKPGADNSLGLVKFNFVNRHSVYLHDTNHRDYFVKSNRSLSSGCVRVENPLALTKQILTEINPEKWSGGEIDSILKQEKTKTVSVKDTVNVYLFYWTSWIENDKLQFRDDIYELDKALFLKLRNRD
;
A
#
# COMPACT_ATOMS: atom_id res chain seq x y z
N ILE A 1 37.48 -6.96 11.40
CA ILE A 1 37.86 -5.56 11.07
C ILE A 1 38.30 -4.85 12.32
N GLU A 2 37.53 -4.79 13.39
CA GLU A 2 37.86 -4.07 14.65
C GLU A 2 39.22 -4.49 15.24
N ASP A 3 39.56 -5.79 15.23
CA ASP A 3 40.86 -6.30 15.71
C ASP A 3 42.00 -5.82 14.81
N LEU A 4 41.84 -5.83 13.50
CA LEU A 4 42.87 -5.33 12.56
C LEU A 4 43.00 -3.80 12.63
N GLU A 5 41.86 -3.07 12.79
CA GLU A 5 41.89 -1.60 12.96
C GLU A 5 42.66 -1.20 14.23
N SER A 6 42.45 -1.92 15.35
CA SER A 6 43.15 -1.64 16.61
C SER A 6 44.69 -1.83 16.53
N LYS A 7 45.15 -2.63 15.56
CA LYS A 7 46.55 -2.94 15.32
C LYS A 7 47.15 -2.29 14.09
N ARG A 8 46.43 -1.40 13.42
CA ARG A 8 46.71 -0.85 12.07
C ARG A 8 48.16 -0.42 11.86
N ALA A 9 48.78 0.21 12.85
CA ALA A 9 50.16 0.68 12.77
C ALA A 9 51.22 -0.43 12.88
N LYS A 10 50.84 -1.69 13.14
CA LYS A 10 51.73 -2.84 13.39
C LYS A 10 51.39 -4.05 12.51
N LEU A 11 50.54 -3.90 11.50
CA LEU A 11 50.17 -4.98 10.60
C LEU A 11 51.35 -5.37 9.71
N ASN A 12 51.55 -6.66 9.50
CA ASN A 12 52.43 -7.17 8.47
C ASN A 12 51.74 -7.15 7.09
N ASP A 13 52.46 -7.44 6.02
CA ASP A 13 51.95 -7.35 4.64
C ASP A 13 50.73 -8.24 4.40
N ASP A 14 50.70 -9.46 4.90
CA ASP A 14 49.55 -10.38 4.76
C ASP A 14 48.32 -9.85 5.52
N GLU A 15 48.52 -9.28 6.69
CA GLU A 15 47.44 -8.65 7.47
C GLU A 15 46.92 -7.38 6.81
N ILE A 16 47.78 -6.59 6.15
CA ILE A 16 47.38 -5.41 5.36
C ILE A 16 46.49 -5.85 4.18
N VAL A 17 46.92 -6.86 3.41
CA VAL A 17 46.16 -7.40 2.31
C VAL A 17 44.78 -7.92 2.79
N LYS A 18 44.76 -8.70 3.87
CA LYS A 18 43.54 -9.19 4.48
C LYS A 18 42.61 -8.06 4.94
N TYR A 19 43.18 -7.02 5.52
CA TYR A 19 42.41 -5.84 5.97
C TYR A 19 41.76 -5.09 4.78
N ASP A 20 42.52 -4.90 3.71
CA ASP A 20 42.01 -4.25 2.49
C ASP A 20 40.88 -5.02 1.83
N ILE A 21 41.02 -6.36 1.72
CA ILE A 21 39.95 -7.24 1.22
C ILE A 21 38.69 -7.10 2.10
N LEU A 22 38.83 -7.17 3.43
CA LEU A 22 37.68 -7.05 4.34
C LEU A 22 37.00 -5.68 4.28
N LEU A 23 37.77 -4.61 4.09
CA LEU A 23 37.21 -3.27 3.90
C LEU A 23 36.41 -3.18 2.58
N THR A 24 36.99 -3.71 1.51
CA THR A 24 36.34 -3.75 0.19
C THR A 24 35.03 -4.55 0.23
N GLU A 25 35.05 -5.77 0.75
CA GLU A 25 33.86 -6.61 0.93
C GLU A 25 32.80 -5.91 1.80
N THR A 26 33.22 -5.25 2.87
CA THR A 26 32.34 -4.53 3.78
C THR A 26 31.68 -3.34 3.07
N PHE A 27 32.47 -2.57 2.30
CA PHE A 27 31.95 -1.46 1.49
C PHE A 27 30.90 -1.97 0.49
N GLU A 28 31.25 -2.99 -0.29
CA GLU A 28 30.36 -3.55 -1.32
C GLU A 28 29.06 -4.11 -0.71
N LYS A 29 29.18 -4.86 0.39
CA LYS A 29 28.04 -5.39 1.13
C LYS A 29 27.12 -4.27 1.66
N LEU A 30 27.71 -3.24 2.28
CA LEU A 30 26.94 -2.12 2.80
C LEU A 30 26.29 -1.29 1.68
N ALA A 31 27.05 -0.99 0.61
CA ALA A 31 26.55 -0.28 -0.55
C ALA A 31 25.35 -1.01 -1.19
N ASN A 32 25.49 -2.32 -1.38
CA ASN A 32 24.44 -3.17 -1.90
C ASN A 32 23.18 -3.14 -1.00
N HIS A 33 23.35 -3.31 0.31
CA HIS A 33 22.22 -3.26 1.25
C HIS A 33 21.53 -1.90 1.30
N LEU A 34 22.26 -0.81 1.18
CA LEU A 34 21.69 0.54 1.16
C LEU A 34 20.90 0.81 -0.12
N HIS A 35 21.39 0.30 -1.26
CA HIS A 35 20.79 0.54 -2.58
C HIS A 35 19.66 -0.41 -2.92
N LYS A 36 19.86 -1.72 -2.72
CA LYS A 36 18.94 -2.80 -3.12
C LYS A 36 18.17 -3.43 -1.95
N GLY A 37 18.53 -3.10 -0.70
CA GLY A 37 18.08 -3.83 0.48
C GLY A 37 18.93 -5.08 0.78
N LYS A 38 18.77 -5.63 1.97
CA LYS A 38 19.46 -6.85 2.43
C LYS A 38 18.87 -8.10 1.79
N LEU A 39 17.56 -8.12 1.56
CA LEU A 39 16.81 -9.29 1.12
C LEU A 39 16.34 -9.16 -0.32
N ASN A 40 16.14 -10.31 -0.97
CA ASN A 40 15.51 -10.37 -2.30
C ASN A 40 13.99 -10.44 -2.16
N PRO A 41 13.23 -9.42 -2.61
CA PRO A 41 11.77 -9.43 -2.47
C PRO A 41 11.07 -10.57 -3.20
N LYS A 42 11.64 -11.10 -4.30
CA LYS A 42 11.05 -12.22 -5.06
C LYS A 42 11.04 -13.54 -4.29
N GLU A 43 11.94 -13.70 -3.33
CA GLU A 43 11.97 -14.87 -2.45
C GLU A 43 10.93 -14.80 -1.32
N LEU A 44 10.41 -13.59 -1.08
CA LEU A 44 9.44 -13.32 -0.03
C LEU A 44 8.00 -13.23 -0.55
N TYR A 45 7.83 -12.65 -1.75
CA TYR A 45 6.52 -12.28 -2.28
C TYR A 45 6.36 -12.77 -3.71
N THR A 46 5.40 -13.66 -3.93
CA THR A 46 5.06 -14.21 -5.26
C THR A 46 4.51 -13.14 -6.22
N ASP A 47 3.85 -12.12 -5.66
CA ASP A 47 3.18 -11.05 -6.42
C ASP A 47 4.05 -9.79 -6.55
N TRP A 48 5.37 -9.92 -6.30
CA TRP A 48 6.32 -8.81 -6.46
C TRP A 48 6.72 -8.64 -7.92
N ASP A 49 6.37 -7.50 -8.51
CA ASP A 49 6.61 -7.22 -9.93
C ASP A 49 7.36 -5.91 -10.17
N LEU A 50 8.48 -5.74 -9.47
CA LEU A 50 9.42 -4.66 -9.71
C LEU A 50 10.71 -5.21 -10.31
N LYS A 51 11.32 -4.40 -11.20
CA LYS A 51 12.65 -4.71 -11.71
C LYS A 51 13.68 -4.54 -10.58
N PRO A 52 14.63 -5.49 -10.43
CA PRO A 52 15.76 -5.31 -9.52
C PRO A 52 16.56 -4.06 -9.88
N LYS A 53 17.09 -3.40 -8.87
CA LYS A 53 18.04 -2.30 -9.09
C LYS A 53 19.42 -2.88 -9.42
N GLU A 54 20.14 -2.22 -10.30
CA GLU A 54 21.52 -2.56 -10.63
C GLU A 54 22.48 -1.56 -9.97
N ILE A 55 23.68 -2.03 -9.61
CA ILE A 55 24.76 -1.21 -9.05
C ILE A 55 26.11 -1.82 -9.42
N ALA A 56 27.00 -1.01 -9.99
CA ALA A 56 28.37 -1.38 -10.31
C ALA A 56 29.27 -1.09 -9.10
N LEU A 57 29.37 -2.06 -8.17
CA LEU A 57 30.00 -1.86 -6.86
C LEU A 57 31.46 -1.46 -6.96
N SER A 58 32.25 -2.13 -7.81
CA SER A 58 33.70 -1.85 -7.94
C SER A 58 33.96 -0.46 -8.49
N ALA A 59 33.23 -0.03 -9.52
CA ALA A 59 33.33 1.33 -10.06
C ALA A 59 32.91 2.38 -9.03
N LEU A 60 31.87 2.08 -8.26
CA LEU A 60 31.40 2.95 -7.17
C LEU A 60 32.46 3.13 -6.08
N LEU A 61 33.15 2.04 -5.69
CA LEU A 61 34.22 2.07 -4.70
C LEU A 61 35.40 2.90 -5.20
N GLU A 62 35.81 2.66 -6.44
CA GLU A 62 36.91 3.39 -7.10
C GLU A 62 36.67 4.90 -7.10
N ASP A 63 35.46 5.31 -7.54
CA ASP A 63 35.03 6.72 -7.55
C ASP A 63 34.94 7.31 -6.12
N ALA A 64 34.51 6.51 -5.15
CA ALA A 64 34.39 6.95 -3.75
C ALA A 64 35.78 7.18 -3.13
N ILE A 65 36.75 6.32 -3.44
CA ILE A 65 38.15 6.46 -2.97
C ILE A 65 38.82 7.65 -3.64
N LYS A 66 38.81 7.71 -4.99
CA LYS A 66 39.41 8.81 -5.76
C LYS A 66 38.85 10.18 -5.33
N GLY A 67 37.55 10.24 -5.11
CA GLY A 67 36.85 11.45 -4.68
C GLY A 67 36.91 11.74 -3.17
N LYS A 68 37.51 10.87 -2.37
CA LYS A 68 37.51 10.95 -0.88
C LYS A 68 36.09 11.16 -0.31
N LYS A 69 35.07 10.49 -0.88
CA LYS A 69 33.66 10.73 -0.60
C LYS A 69 32.86 9.49 -0.15
N ILE A 70 33.51 8.51 0.50
CA ILE A 70 32.87 7.26 0.92
C ILE A 70 31.57 7.51 1.73
N ALA A 71 31.61 8.42 2.70
CA ALA A 71 30.44 8.75 3.53
C ALA A 71 29.29 9.36 2.72
N THR A 72 29.61 10.24 1.76
CA THR A 72 28.62 10.83 0.85
C THR A 72 28.04 9.79 -0.08
N THR A 73 28.85 8.89 -0.62
CA THR A 73 28.41 7.77 -1.45
C THR A 73 27.36 6.92 -0.73
N PHE A 74 27.61 6.53 0.53
CA PHE A 74 26.61 5.79 1.31
C PHE A 74 25.33 6.59 1.60
N LYS A 75 25.41 7.91 1.66
CA LYS A 75 24.22 8.76 1.83
C LYS A 75 23.37 8.78 0.54
N GLU A 76 24.02 8.86 -0.62
CA GLU A 76 23.39 8.93 -1.94
C GLU A 76 22.74 7.61 -2.37
N LEU A 77 23.25 6.47 -1.89
CA LEU A 77 22.68 5.14 -2.15
C LEU A 77 21.30 4.92 -1.50
N LYS A 78 20.98 5.69 -0.47
CA LYS A 78 19.71 5.54 0.26
C LYS A 78 18.56 6.16 -0.53
N PRO A 79 17.34 5.60 -0.45
CA PRO A 79 16.18 6.22 -1.09
C PRO A 79 15.96 7.67 -0.63
N ASN A 80 15.75 8.58 -1.60
CA ASN A 80 15.51 10.01 -1.32
C ASN A 80 14.03 10.31 -1.05
N HIS A 81 13.12 9.39 -1.34
CA HIS A 81 11.69 9.62 -1.23
C HIS A 81 11.26 10.02 0.18
N ILE A 82 10.32 10.97 0.27
CA ILE A 82 9.84 11.55 1.53
C ILE A 82 9.36 10.49 2.54
N VAL A 83 8.74 9.40 2.08
CA VAL A 83 8.28 8.31 2.95
C VAL A 83 9.47 7.57 3.58
N TYR A 84 10.57 7.33 2.85
CA TYR A 84 11.76 6.71 3.44
C TYR A 84 12.40 7.60 4.50
N GLN A 85 12.47 8.91 4.25
CA GLN A 85 12.99 9.86 5.24
C GLN A 85 12.05 9.95 6.46
N SER A 86 10.74 9.89 6.24
CA SER A 86 9.73 9.82 7.28
C SER A 86 9.87 8.56 8.15
N LEU A 87 10.14 7.39 7.55
CA LEU A 87 10.40 6.13 8.27
C LEU A 87 11.66 6.22 9.16
N LYS A 88 12.72 6.86 8.67
CA LYS A 88 13.93 7.12 9.50
C LYS A 88 13.61 8.00 10.70
N LYS A 89 12.82 9.06 10.50
CA LYS A 89 12.33 9.90 11.60
C LYS A 89 11.44 9.09 12.55
N SER A 90 10.63 8.16 12.03
CA SER A 90 9.79 7.28 12.85
C SER A 90 10.60 6.44 13.83
N LEU A 91 11.76 5.91 13.41
CA LEU A 91 12.66 5.19 14.32
C LEU A 91 13.20 6.09 15.44
N ILE A 92 13.60 7.31 15.12
CA ILE A 92 14.11 8.27 16.11
C ILE A 92 13.00 8.65 17.10
N GLU A 93 11.78 8.87 16.61
CA GLU A 93 10.66 9.25 17.45
C GLU A 93 10.17 8.12 18.34
N ILE A 94 10.08 6.88 17.81
CA ILE A 94 9.63 5.75 18.61
C ILE A 94 10.64 5.36 19.69
N ASP A 95 11.93 5.60 19.44
CA ASP A 95 12.98 5.29 20.41
C ASP A 95 12.88 6.16 21.69
N LYS A 96 12.35 7.38 21.56
CA LYS A 96 12.10 8.27 22.69
C LYS A 96 11.00 7.78 23.64
N PHE A 97 10.20 6.79 23.25
CA PHE A 97 9.21 6.20 24.13
C PHE A 97 9.89 5.25 25.14
N PRO A 98 9.49 5.26 26.40
CA PRO A 98 10.09 4.37 27.41
C PRO A 98 9.83 2.90 27.09
N ASN A 99 10.75 2.03 27.48
CA ASN A 99 10.56 0.58 27.34
C ASN A 99 9.64 0.11 28.50
N VAL A 100 8.35 -0.05 28.19
CA VAL A 100 7.35 -0.49 29.15
C VAL A 100 6.70 -1.76 28.64
N THR A 101 6.69 -2.79 29.45
CA THR A 101 5.88 -3.98 29.21
C THR A 101 4.47 -3.75 29.77
N PHE A 102 3.53 -3.77 28.88
CA PHE A 102 2.13 -3.62 29.26
C PHE A 102 1.42 -4.97 29.23
N GLU A 103 0.50 -5.16 30.17
CA GLU A 103 -0.42 -6.30 30.12
C GLU A 103 -1.37 -6.18 28.94
N LYS A 104 -1.70 -7.28 28.30
CA LYS A 104 -2.68 -7.32 27.22
C LYS A 104 -4.06 -6.85 27.73
N ILE A 105 -4.69 -5.97 26.96
CA ILE A 105 -6.05 -5.54 27.20
C ILE A 105 -7.01 -6.57 26.60
N ASN A 106 -7.76 -7.24 27.44
CA ASN A 106 -8.82 -8.16 27.04
C ASN A 106 -10.14 -7.64 27.61
N ILE A 107 -11.17 -7.59 26.78
CA ILE A 107 -12.52 -7.17 27.18
C ILE A 107 -13.51 -8.31 26.97
N LYS A 108 -14.49 -8.42 27.87
CA LYS A 108 -15.58 -9.41 27.73
C LYS A 108 -16.68 -8.92 26.76
N LYS A 109 -16.83 -7.59 26.63
CA LYS A 109 -17.79 -6.99 25.70
C LYS A 109 -17.27 -7.05 24.25
N THR A 110 -18.14 -7.08 23.29
CA THR A 110 -17.77 -6.99 21.86
C THR A 110 -17.20 -5.63 21.47
N LYS A 111 -17.60 -4.58 22.19
CA LYS A 111 -17.16 -3.18 22.00
C LYS A 111 -17.35 -2.37 23.27
N ILE A 112 -16.57 -1.30 23.44
CA ILE A 112 -16.74 -0.29 24.50
C ILE A 112 -17.16 1.02 23.81
N ILE A 113 -18.16 1.69 24.37
CA ILE A 113 -18.71 2.96 23.86
C ILE A 113 -18.65 4.04 24.94
N LEU A 114 -18.76 5.30 24.52
CA LEU A 114 -18.81 6.45 25.43
C LEU A 114 -19.89 6.25 26.52
N GLY A 115 -19.53 6.49 27.77
CA GLY A 115 -20.39 6.28 28.94
C GLY A 115 -20.20 4.92 29.63
N ASP A 116 -19.57 3.95 29.00
CA ASP A 116 -19.23 2.69 29.64
C ASP A 116 -18.29 2.89 30.84
N THR A 117 -18.43 2.03 31.87
CA THR A 117 -17.53 2.01 33.02
C THR A 117 -17.03 0.59 33.23
N LEU A 118 -15.72 0.39 33.18
CA LEU A 118 -15.08 -0.93 33.33
C LEU A 118 -13.59 -0.79 33.73
N PRO A 119 -13.05 -1.77 34.49
CA PRO A 119 -11.66 -1.70 34.95
C PRO A 119 -10.62 -1.59 33.86
N GLU A 120 -10.89 -2.20 32.70
CA GLU A 120 -9.99 -2.19 31.54
C GLU A 120 -9.73 -0.78 30.98
N MET A 121 -10.60 0.19 31.28
CA MET A 121 -10.40 1.60 30.89
C MET A 121 -9.12 2.19 31.47
N VAL A 122 -8.68 1.74 32.64
CA VAL A 122 -7.39 2.15 33.24
C VAL A 122 -6.24 1.75 32.30
N LYS A 123 -6.26 0.49 31.83
CA LYS A 123 -5.23 -0.01 30.89
C LYS A 123 -5.28 0.73 29.56
N ILE A 124 -6.48 1.00 29.05
CA ILE A 124 -6.70 1.72 27.79
C ILE A 124 -6.17 3.16 27.90
N LYS A 125 -6.54 3.90 28.95
CA LYS A 125 -6.06 5.27 29.18
C LYS A 125 -4.54 5.33 29.30
N LYS A 126 -3.92 4.38 30.05
CA LYS A 126 -2.45 4.27 30.14
C LYS A 126 -1.78 4.05 28.77
N ARG A 127 -2.37 3.20 27.90
CA ARG A 127 -1.87 3.00 26.54
C ARG A 127 -2.00 4.25 25.66
N LEU A 128 -3.17 4.91 25.72
CA LEU A 128 -3.40 6.15 24.99
C LEU A 128 -2.47 7.28 25.48
N ALA A 129 -2.16 7.34 26.78
CA ALA A 129 -1.20 8.27 27.34
C ALA A 129 0.24 7.96 26.89
N TYR A 130 0.63 6.68 26.96
CA TYR A 130 1.93 6.21 26.44
C TYR A 130 2.15 6.64 24.99
N TRP A 131 1.17 6.45 24.12
CA TRP A 131 1.25 6.84 22.71
C TRP A 131 0.99 8.35 22.45
N LYS A 132 0.87 9.18 23.52
CA LYS A 132 0.64 10.63 23.46
C LYS A 132 -0.70 11.06 22.83
N ASP A 133 -1.69 10.15 22.80
CA ASP A 133 -3.05 10.46 22.34
C ASP A 133 -3.96 10.94 23.47
N TYR A 134 -3.71 10.54 24.72
CA TYR A 134 -4.46 10.97 25.89
C TYR A 134 -3.74 12.14 26.56
N LYS A 135 -4.41 13.28 26.60
CA LYS A 135 -3.90 14.55 27.19
C LYS A 135 -4.74 14.89 28.41
N ASN A 136 -4.71 14.09 29.45
CA ASN A 136 -5.28 14.49 30.73
C ASN A 136 -4.20 15.07 31.64
N LYS A 137 -4.49 16.20 32.25
CA LYS A 137 -3.63 16.84 33.25
C LYS A 137 -3.91 16.27 34.66
N ASP A 138 -5.06 15.59 34.84
CA ASP A 138 -5.44 15.02 36.12
C ASP A 138 -4.72 13.69 36.34
N SER A 139 -4.16 13.53 37.53
CA SER A 139 -3.41 12.33 37.91
C SER A 139 -4.29 11.09 38.12
N ILE A 140 -5.62 11.26 38.21
CA ILE A 140 -6.54 10.17 38.52
C ILE A 140 -7.08 9.55 37.23
N ILE A 141 -6.72 8.30 36.99
CA ILE A 141 -7.24 7.51 35.87
C ILE A 141 -8.45 6.71 36.37
N THR A 142 -9.63 7.08 35.91
CA THR A 142 -10.90 6.45 36.29
C THR A 142 -11.29 5.29 35.37
N TRP A 143 -12.25 4.47 35.80
CA TRP A 143 -12.84 3.39 35.01
C TRP A 143 -13.83 3.87 33.95
N ALA A 144 -14.24 5.14 33.98
CA ALA A 144 -15.23 5.68 33.08
C ALA A 144 -14.64 5.92 31.69
N TYR A 145 -15.37 5.57 30.64
CA TYR A 145 -15.12 6.00 29.28
C TYR A 145 -15.73 7.39 29.08
N ASP A 146 -15.01 8.41 29.50
CA ASP A 146 -15.41 9.80 29.45
C ASP A 146 -15.13 10.49 28.09
N SER A 147 -15.61 11.73 27.94
CA SER A 147 -15.45 12.51 26.70
C SER A 147 -13.99 12.83 26.34
N ILE A 148 -13.10 12.95 27.34
CA ILE A 148 -11.66 13.18 27.13
C ILE A 148 -11.03 11.94 26.50
N THR A 149 -11.35 10.77 27.08
CA THR A 149 -10.90 9.47 26.56
C THR A 149 -11.48 9.19 25.17
N PHE A 150 -12.74 9.54 24.93
CA PHE A 150 -13.37 9.40 23.60
C PHE A 150 -12.61 10.19 22.53
N LYS A 151 -12.27 11.44 22.81
CA LYS A 151 -11.44 12.25 21.90
C LYS A 151 -10.04 11.66 21.71
N ALA A 152 -9.44 11.07 22.74
CA ALA A 152 -8.16 10.39 22.66
C ALA A 152 -8.23 9.14 21.78
N VAL A 153 -9.27 8.31 21.94
CA VAL A 153 -9.51 7.13 21.10
C VAL A 153 -9.69 7.53 19.63
N LYS A 154 -10.44 8.57 19.32
CA LYS A 154 -10.60 9.05 17.95
C LYS A 154 -9.27 9.50 17.33
N ARG A 155 -8.41 10.21 18.09
CA ARG A 155 -7.04 10.56 17.61
C ARG A 155 -6.19 9.32 17.36
N PHE A 156 -6.23 8.36 18.29
CA PHE A 156 -5.54 7.09 18.15
C PHE A 156 -6.03 6.31 16.92
N GLN A 157 -7.35 6.20 16.73
CA GLN A 157 -7.95 5.54 15.57
C GLN A 157 -7.52 6.19 14.25
N ALA A 158 -7.52 7.53 14.18
CA ALA A 158 -7.11 8.30 12.99
C ALA A 158 -5.72 7.88 12.50
N ARG A 159 -4.73 7.93 13.40
CA ARG A 159 -3.34 7.62 13.04
C ARG A 159 -3.05 6.12 12.91
N HIS A 160 -4.02 5.26 13.20
CA HIS A 160 -3.96 3.81 12.96
C HIS A 160 -4.83 3.33 11.78
N GLY A 161 -5.39 4.27 10.98
CA GLY A 161 -6.23 3.94 9.83
C GLY A 161 -7.54 3.24 10.17
N LEU A 162 -8.02 3.42 11.41
CA LEU A 162 -9.27 2.87 11.90
C LEU A 162 -10.43 3.86 11.71
N ALA A 163 -11.68 3.35 11.77
CA ALA A 163 -12.84 4.24 11.85
C ALA A 163 -12.73 5.17 13.06
N GLN A 164 -12.86 6.48 12.83
CA GLN A 164 -12.72 7.52 13.86
C GLN A 164 -14.05 7.74 14.61
N ASP A 165 -14.69 6.64 15.01
CA ASP A 165 -16.00 6.63 15.66
C ASP A 165 -15.94 6.69 17.19
N GLY A 166 -14.74 6.52 17.76
CA GLY A 166 -14.54 6.43 19.20
C GLY A 166 -14.99 5.10 19.80
N VAL A 167 -15.42 4.13 18.99
CA VAL A 167 -15.80 2.80 19.49
C VAL A 167 -14.54 1.94 19.65
N ILE A 168 -14.31 1.40 20.84
CA ILE A 168 -13.19 0.51 21.10
C ILE A 168 -13.64 -0.92 20.79
N GLY A 169 -13.58 -1.30 19.53
CA GLY A 169 -13.82 -2.65 19.04
C GLY A 169 -12.52 -3.45 18.84
N ILE A 170 -12.63 -4.61 18.19
CA ILE A 170 -11.52 -5.54 17.96
C ILE A 170 -10.31 -4.86 17.30
N GLY A 171 -10.52 -4.05 16.26
CA GLY A 171 -9.43 -3.36 15.55
C GLY A 171 -8.70 -2.34 16.44
N THR A 172 -9.45 -1.55 17.22
CA THR A 172 -8.86 -0.58 18.15
C THR A 172 -8.09 -1.29 19.27
N LEU A 173 -8.60 -2.40 19.79
CA LEU A 173 -7.92 -3.21 20.81
C LEU A 173 -6.64 -3.87 20.26
N LYS A 174 -6.69 -4.40 19.04
CA LYS A 174 -5.50 -4.94 18.37
C LYS A 174 -4.41 -3.89 18.29
N ALA A 175 -4.74 -2.69 17.81
CA ALA A 175 -3.79 -1.59 17.69
C ALA A 175 -3.25 -1.10 19.03
N LEU A 176 -4.11 -1.02 20.09
CA LEU A 176 -3.70 -0.69 21.47
C LEU A 176 -2.78 -1.75 22.08
N ASN A 177 -2.97 -3.01 21.75
CA ASN A 177 -2.17 -4.11 22.26
C ASN A 177 -0.84 -4.30 21.51
N THR A 178 -0.64 -3.65 20.39
CA THR A 178 0.64 -3.69 19.65
C THR A 178 1.72 -2.98 20.47
N THR A 179 2.81 -3.68 20.73
CA THR A 179 3.93 -3.22 21.56
C THR A 179 4.85 -2.23 20.82
N LYS A 180 5.73 -1.53 21.56
CA LYS A 180 6.79 -0.70 20.96
C LYS A 180 7.69 -1.54 20.04
N SER A 181 8.09 -2.75 20.49
CA SER A 181 8.94 -3.64 19.70
C SER A 181 8.30 -4.00 18.36
N GLU A 182 7.02 -4.44 18.38
CA GLU A 182 6.30 -4.76 17.14
C GLU A 182 6.16 -3.57 16.20
N ARG A 183 6.03 -2.34 16.72
CA ARG A 183 6.02 -1.12 15.90
C ARG A 183 7.39 -0.81 15.30
N ILE A 184 8.47 -1.05 16.04
CA ILE A 184 9.84 -0.94 15.53
C ILE A 184 10.07 -1.98 14.42
N GLU A 185 9.64 -3.21 14.61
CA GLU A 185 9.69 -4.28 13.60
C GLU A 185 8.96 -3.87 12.32
N GLN A 186 7.77 -3.29 12.46
CA GLN A 186 6.98 -2.75 11.36
C GLN A 186 7.74 -1.64 10.60
N ILE A 187 8.39 -0.71 11.31
CA ILE A 187 9.19 0.35 10.69
C ILE A 187 10.40 -0.22 9.93
N PHE A 188 11.12 -1.20 10.50
CA PHE A 188 12.25 -1.86 9.84
C PHE A 188 11.83 -2.58 8.55
N ALA A 189 10.72 -3.32 8.59
CA ALA A 189 10.17 -3.98 7.40
C ALA A 189 9.87 -2.97 6.29
N ASN A 190 9.32 -1.81 6.63
CA ASN A 190 9.01 -0.76 5.66
C ASN A 190 10.28 -0.05 5.15
N LEU A 191 11.30 0.17 5.99
CA LEU A 191 12.59 0.72 5.54
C LEU A 191 13.26 -0.21 4.52
N GLU A 192 13.24 -1.52 4.76
CA GLU A 192 13.78 -2.49 3.82
C GLU A 192 13.01 -2.47 2.50
N ARG A 193 11.68 -2.51 2.57
CA ARG A 193 10.81 -2.49 1.38
C ARG A 193 11.02 -1.23 0.54
N TRP A 194 11.22 -0.07 1.14
CA TRP A 194 11.49 1.17 0.42
C TRP A 194 12.82 1.17 -0.33
N ARG A 195 13.80 0.36 0.07
CA ARG A 195 15.04 0.16 -0.69
C ARG A 195 14.83 -0.60 -1.99
N TRP A 196 13.78 -1.42 -2.07
CA TRP A 196 13.42 -2.17 -3.26
C TRP A 196 12.68 -1.34 -4.30
N TYR A 197 12.02 -0.26 -3.89
CA TYR A 197 11.30 0.62 -4.81
C TYR A 197 12.27 1.46 -5.66
N PRO A 198 11.83 1.95 -6.85
CA PRO A 198 12.65 2.84 -7.67
C PRO A 198 13.17 4.03 -6.86
N SER A 199 14.40 4.44 -7.11
CA SER A 199 15.00 5.59 -6.42
C SER A 199 14.42 6.90 -6.90
N ASP A 200 13.98 6.95 -8.16
CA ASP A 200 13.28 8.06 -8.80
C ASP A 200 11.89 7.59 -9.25
N LEU A 201 10.86 8.30 -8.83
CA LEU A 201 9.47 8.03 -9.22
C LEU A 201 9.02 8.88 -10.42
N GLY A 202 9.86 9.80 -10.89
CA GLY A 202 9.55 10.71 -11.97
C GLY A 202 8.75 11.94 -11.54
N GLU A 203 8.51 12.84 -12.49
CA GLU A 203 7.84 14.11 -12.21
C GLU A 203 6.35 13.97 -11.95
N LYS A 204 5.68 13.03 -12.65
CA LYS A 204 4.23 12.81 -12.56
C LYS A 204 3.95 11.35 -12.31
N TYR A 205 3.22 11.07 -11.23
CA TYR A 205 2.88 9.69 -10.92
C TYR A 205 1.62 9.53 -10.07
N LEU A 206 0.99 8.37 -10.25
CA LEU A 206 -0.03 7.84 -9.36
C LEU A 206 0.63 6.85 -8.42
N ILE A 207 0.51 7.05 -7.11
CA ILE A 207 1.03 6.12 -6.11
C ILE A 207 -0.08 5.67 -5.16
N ALA A 208 -0.37 4.38 -5.18
CA ALA A 208 -1.28 3.78 -4.23
C ALA A 208 -0.52 3.24 -3.03
N ASN A 209 -0.91 3.65 -1.82
CA ASN A 209 -0.54 2.95 -0.59
C ASN A 209 -1.62 1.91 -0.28
N ILE A 210 -1.35 0.65 -0.59
CA ILE A 210 -2.33 -0.43 -0.47
C ILE A 210 -2.89 -0.56 0.96
N PRO A 211 -2.08 -0.62 2.05
CA PRO A 211 -2.60 -0.74 3.41
C PRO A 211 -3.32 0.51 3.94
N ASP A 212 -3.03 1.68 3.38
CA ASP A 212 -3.69 2.93 3.74
C ASP A 212 -5.01 3.14 2.99
N TYR A 213 -5.23 2.34 1.93
CA TYR A 213 -6.38 2.50 1.04
C TYR A 213 -6.46 3.89 0.41
N MET A 214 -5.32 4.47 0.06
CA MET A 214 -5.19 5.78 -0.55
C MET A 214 -4.41 5.73 -1.85
N LEU A 215 -4.85 6.50 -2.84
CA LEU A 215 -4.16 6.80 -4.08
C LEU A 215 -3.84 8.28 -4.09
N TYR A 216 -2.60 8.62 -4.39
CA TYR A 216 -2.15 10.00 -4.52
C TYR A 216 -1.73 10.25 -5.98
N TYR A 217 -2.14 11.38 -6.53
CA TYR A 217 -1.56 11.94 -7.72
C TYR A 217 -0.52 12.96 -7.30
N VAL A 218 0.72 12.73 -7.70
CA VAL A 218 1.89 13.54 -7.33
C VAL A 218 2.51 14.15 -8.57
N LYS A 219 2.89 15.42 -8.48
CA LYS A 219 3.60 16.17 -9.52
C LYS A 219 4.70 17.01 -8.88
N ASN A 220 5.93 16.89 -9.39
CA ASN A 220 7.11 17.61 -8.86
C ASN A 220 7.27 17.45 -7.33
N ASN A 221 7.03 16.24 -6.82
CA ASN A 221 7.03 15.86 -5.42
C ASN A 221 5.89 16.45 -4.55
N ASP A 222 4.97 17.22 -5.12
CA ASP A 222 3.79 17.73 -4.43
C ASP A 222 2.58 16.84 -4.67
N THR A 223 1.84 16.53 -3.62
CA THR A 223 0.57 15.81 -3.73
C THR A 223 -0.50 16.75 -4.25
N VAL A 224 -0.93 16.54 -5.49
CA VAL A 224 -1.92 17.37 -6.18
C VAL A 224 -3.35 16.96 -5.82
N SER A 225 -3.59 15.64 -5.70
CA SER A 225 -4.87 15.12 -5.22
C SER A 225 -4.72 13.77 -4.52
N SER A 226 -5.70 13.43 -3.69
CA SER A 226 -5.77 12.15 -3.00
C SER A 226 -7.16 11.55 -3.11
N HIS A 227 -7.23 10.22 -3.27
CA HIS A 227 -8.45 9.47 -3.50
C HIS A 227 -8.48 8.23 -2.61
N ARG A 228 -9.61 7.95 -1.99
CA ARG A 228 -9.79 6.65 -1.33
C ARG A 228 -9.81 5.55 -2.38
N ILE A 229 -9.24 4.41 -2.03
CA ILE A 229 -9.25 3.24 -2.92
C ILE A 229 -9.77 2.00 -2.21
N ILE A 230 -10.24 1.04 -3.03
CA ILE A 230 -10.59 -0.31 -2.62
C ILE A 230 -9.61 -1.25 -3.30
N VAL A 231 -8.93 -2.06 -2.52
CA VAL A 231 -7.87 -2.99 -2.98
C VAL A 231 -8.30 -4.44 -2.86
N GLY A 232 -7.50 -5.34 -3.33
CA GLY A 232 -7.74 -6.79 -3.29
C GLY A 232 -7.87 -7.34 -1.87
N LYS A 233 -8.69 -8.39 -1.74
CA LYS A 233 -8.77 -9.21 -0.52
C LYS A 233 -7.44 -9.95 -0.30
N GLU A 234 -7.17 -10.39 0.92
CA GLU A 234 -5.98 -11.17 1.26
C GLU A 234 -5.75 -12.38 0.33
N LYS A 235 -6.80 -13.12 -0.02
CA LYS A 235 -6.73 -14.25 -0.96
C LYS A 235 -6.56 -13.85 -2.43
N ARG A 236 -6.76 -12.60 -2.79
CA ARG A 236 -6.67 -12.03 -4.15
C ARG A 236 -6.04 -10.64 -4.06
N LYS A 237 -4.79 -10.63 -3.61
CA LYS A 237 -4.05 -9.39 -3.30
C LYS A 237 -3.95 -8.48 -4.52
N THR A 238 -3.94 -7.18 -4.29
CA THR A 238 -3.43 -6.22 -5.27
C THR A 238 -1.91 -6.38 -5.32
N PRO A 239 -1.32 -6.65 -6.50
CA PRO A 239 0.12 -6.86 -6.61
C PRO A 239 0.91 -5.57 -6.37
N ILE A 240 2.14 -5.72 -5.88
CA ILE A 240 3.09 -4.62 -5.78
C ILE A 240 3.82 -4.52 -7.11
N LEU A 241 3.62 -3.40 -7.83
CA LEU A 241 4.17 -3.24 -9.18
C LEU A 241 4.47 -1.77 -9.52
N THR A 242 5.22 -1.61 -10.61
CA THR A 242 5.45 -0.34 -11.29
C THR A 242 5.01 -0.44 -12.74
N SER A 243 4.41 0.62 -13.26
CA SER A 243 3.98 0.71 -14.65
C SER A 243 3.88 2.16 -15.12
N LYS A 244 3.30 2.37 -16.30
CA LYS A 244 2.97 3.67 -16.87
C LYS A 244 1.53 3.66 -17.34
N LEU A 245 0.81 4.74 -17.07
CA LEU A 245 -0.56 4.94 -17.55
C LEU A 245 -0.56 5.01 -19.09
N SER A 246 -1.36 4.16 -19.71
CA SER A 246 -1.42 4.05 -21.17
C SER A 246 -2.64 4.74 -21.78
N ASN A 247 -3.78 4.56 -21.18
CA ASN A 247 -5.03 5.15 -21.64
C ASN A 247 -6.11 5.16 -20.57
N PHE A 248 -7.14 6.01 -20.79
CA PHE A 248 -8.41 5.96 -20.12
C PHE A 248 -9.46 5.32 -21.06
N VAL A 249 -10.31 4.47 -20.51
CA VAL A 249 -11.50 3.96 -21.24
C VAL A 249 -12.73 4.46 -20.52
N PHE A 250 -13.47 5.37 -21.16
CA PHE A 250 -14.77 5.81 -20.71
C PHE A 250 -15.84 4.80 -21.12
N TYR A 251 -16.87 4.64 -20.31
CA TYR A 251 -17.93 3.64 -20.49
C TYR A 251 -17.36 2.25 -20.87
N PRO A 252 -16.50 1.67 -20.02
CA PRO A 252 -15.88 0.40 -20.34
C PRO A 252 -16.90 -0.75 -20.34
N THR A 253 -16.72 -1.71 -21.23
CA THR A 253 -17.29 -3.05 -21.06
C THR A 253 -16.45 -3.81 -20.03
N TRP A 254 -17.07 -4.66 -19.23
CA TRP A 254 -16.35 -5.54 -18.33
C TRP A 254 -16.50 -7.00 -18.74
N THR A 255 -15.41 -7.65 -19.10
CA THR A 255 -15.35 -9.11 -19.28
C THR A 255 -14.89 -9.73 -17.96
N VAL A 256 -15.65 -10.70 -17.47
CA VAL A 256 -15.38 -11.35 -16.17
C VAL A 256 -14.09 -12.15 -16.25
N PRO A 257 -13.11 -11.91 -15.37
CA PRO A 257 -11.85 -12.66 -15.35
C PRO A 257 -12.04 -14.14 -14.95
N PRO A 258 -11.15 -15.05 -15.40
CA PRO A 258 -11.24 -16.49 -15.13
C PRO A 258 -11.34 -16.86 -13.65
N THR A 259 -10.61 -16.16 -12.78
CA THR A 259 -10.67 -16.37 -11.32
C THR A 259 -12.05 -16.08 -10.78
N ILE A 260 -12.67 -14.96 -11.19
CA ILE A 260 -14.02 -14.57 -10.76
C ILE A 260 -15.06 -15.54 -11.34
N ILE A 261 -14.86 -16.01 -12.59
CA ILE A 261 -15.74 -17.06 -13.17
C ILE A 261 -15.73 -18.29 -12.27
N LYS A 262 -14.53 -18.78 -11.91
CA LYS A 262 -14.37 -20.01 -11.13
C LYS A 262 -14.90 -19.88 -9.69
N GLU A 263 -14.53 -18.81 -9.01
CA GLU A 263 -14.67 -18.69 -7.56
C GLU A 263 -15.96 -17.98 -7.10
N ASP A 264 -16.50 -17.07 -7.94
CA ASP A 264 -17.66 -16.27 -7.59
C ASP A 264 -18.88 -16.58 -8.48
N LEU A 265 -18.71 -16.43 -9.82
CA LEU A 265 -19.80 -16.54 -10.77
C LEU A 265 -20.38 -17.96 -10.82
N THR A 266 -19.53 -18.96 -11.06
CA THR A 266 -20.00 -20.35 -11.25
C THR A 266 -20.77 -20.87 -10.03
N PRO A 267 -20.27 -20.75 -8.79
CA PRO A 267 -21.03 -21.19 -7.61
C PRO A 267 -22.35 -20.43 -7.44
N ALA A 268 -22.34 -19.10 -7.63
CA ALA A 268 -23.52 -18.28 -7.47
C ALA A 268 -24.62 -18.59 -8.53
N ALA A 269 -24.20 -18.66 -9.80
CA ALA A 269 -25.12 -18.93 -10.91
C ALA A 269 -25.64 -20.38 -10.93
N THR A 270 -24.86 -21.34 -10.42
CA THR A 270 -25.33 -22.72 -10.23
C THR A 270 -26.46 -22.79 -9.20
N LYS A 271 -26.31 -22.01 -8.11
CA LYS A 271 -27.32 -21.94 -7.05
C LYS A 271 -28.57 -21.16 -7.50
N ASN A 272 -28.40 -20.09 -8.27
CA ASN A 272 -29.50 -19.26 -8.76
C ASN A 272 -29.16 -18.63 -10.13
N ARG A 273 -29.89 -19.02 -11.18
CA ARG A 273 -29.73 -18.52 -12.55
C ARG A 273 -30.01 -17.00 -12.68
N ASN A 274 -30.85 -16.44 -11.81
CA ASN A 274 -31.11 -15.00 -11.78
C ASN A 274 -29.85 -14.18 -11.44
N TYR A 275 -28.74 -14.83 -11.04
CA TYR A 275 -27.43 -14.18 -10.87
C TYR A 275 -27.02 -13.39 -12.13
N PHE A 276 -27.23 -13.95 -13.33
CA PHE A 276 -26.85 -13.29 -14.58
C PHE A 276 -27.65 -12.01 -14.84
N SER A 277 -28.94 -12.02 -14.62
CA SER A 277 -29.79 -10.84 -14.78
C SER A 277 -29.56 -9.80 -13.70
N SER A 278 -29.43 -10.22 -12.42
CA SER A 278 -29.16 -9.32 -11.30
C SER A 278 -27.79 -8.64 -11.37
N THR A 279 -26.81 -9.30 -11.98
CA THR A 279 -25.47 -8.75 -12.22
C THR A 279 -25.31 -8.16 -13.62
N ARG A 280 -26.38 -8.16 -14.45
CA ARG A 280 -26.38 -7.65 -15.83
C ARG A 280 -25.31 -8.28 -16.72
N LEU A 281 -25.05 -9.57 -16.54
CA LEU A 281 -24.08 -10.33 -17.32
C LEU A 281 -24.77 -10.96 -18.54
N THR A 282 -24.25 -10.68 -19.72
CA THR A 282 -24.57 -11.40 -20.96
C THR A 282 -23.55 -12.53 -21.14
N ILE A 283 -24.04 -13.72 -21.47
CA ILE A 283 -23.23 -14.93 -21.69
C ILE A 283 -23.01 -15.10 -23.18
N TYR A 284 -21.78 -15.35 -23.59
CA TYR A 284 -21.43 -15.67 -24.99
C TYR A 284 -20.71 -17.00 -25.06
N ASN A 285 -21.04 -17.81 -26.06
CA ASN A 285 -20.31 -19.04 -26.38
C ASN A 285 -19.00 -18.72 -27.14
N SER A 286 -18.24 -19.77 -27.48
CA SER A 286 -16.98 -19.64 -28.23
C SER A 286 -17.14 -19.08 -29.65
N LYS A 287 -18.35 -19.14 -30.21
CA LYS A 287 -18.69 -18.55 -31.53
C LYS A 287 -19.17 -17.10 -31.42
N GLY A 288 -19.21 -16.53 -30.22
CA GLY A 288 -19.67 -15.16 -29.97
C GLY A 288 -21.19 -15.00 -29.96
N GLN A 289 -21.96 -16.08 -29.96
CA GLN A 289 -23.42 -16.07 -29.89
C GLN A 289 -23.87 -15.94 -28.43
N GLU A 290 -24.94 -15.20 -28.20
CA GLU A 290 -25.53 -15.05 -26.88
C GLU A 290 -26.19 -16.36 -26.43
N VAL A 291 -25.97 -16.72 -25.17
CA VAL A 291 -26.50 -17.91 -24.53
C VAL A 291 -27.49 -17.51 -23.45
N SER A 292 -28.70 -18.04 -23.52
CA SER A 292 -29.68 -17.83 -22.44
C SER A 292 -29.16 -18.39 -21.10
N PRO A 293 -29.40 -17.69 -19.98
CA PRO A 293 -29.07 -18.23 -18.63
C PRO A 293 -29.63 -19.64 -18.37
N TYR A 294 -30.78 -19.97 -18.99
CA TYR A 294 -31.37 -21.31 -18.84
C TYR A 294 -30.58 -22.42 -19.57
N ASN A 295 -29.92 -22.06 -20.68
CA ASN A 295 -29.08 -22.98 -21.47
C ASN A 295 -27.62 -22.99 -21.04
N TRP A 296 -27.27 -22.21 -20.03
CA TRP A 296 -25.91 -22.19 -19.49
C TRP A 296 -25.61 -23.44 -18.67
N GLU A 297 -24.46 -24.06 -18.90
CA GLU A 297 -24.02 -25.28 -18.25
C GLU A 297 -22.87 -24.98 -17.26
N PRO A 298 -23.02 -25.25 -15.94
CA PRO A 298 -21.96 -25.01 -14.94
C PRO A 298 -20.65 -25.75 -15.26
N SER A 299 -20.73 -26.97 -15.79
CA SER A 299 -19.57 -27.77 -16.18
C SER A 299 -18.73 -27.13 -17.28
N LYS A 300 -19.37 -26.35 -18.14
CA LYS A 300 -18.76 -25.60 -19.24
C LYS A 300 -18.50 -24.11 -18.91
N ALA A 301 -18.61 -23.69 -17.64
CA ALA A 301 -18.52 -22.27 -17.26
C ALA A 301 -17.28 -21.56 -17.80
N LYS A 302 -16.15 -22.25 -17.89
CA LYS A 302 -14.89 -21.68 -18.41
C LYS A 302 -14.86 -21.48 -19.91
N SER A 303 -15.74 -22.11 -20.68
CA SER A 303 -15.82 -21.98 -22.14
C SER A 303 -16.69 -20.82 -22.60
N TYR A 304 -17.43 -20.19 -21.69
CA TYR A 304 -18.22 -19.02 -21.97
C TYR A 304 -17.46 -17.74 -21.64
N ARG A 305 -17.80 -16.66 -22.35
CA ARG A 305 -17.38 -15.30 -22.05
C ARG A 305 -18.56 -14.54 -21.43
N TYR A 306 -18.34 -13.91 -20.29
CA TYR A 306 -19.35 -13.16 -19.55
C TYR A 306 -19.00 -11.68 -19.60
N VAL A 307 -19.96 -10.87 -20.02
CA VAL A 307 -19.73 -9.43 -20.31
C VAL A 307 -20.81 -8.59 -19.68
N GLN A 308 -20.42 -7.55 -18.95
CA GLN A 308 -21.30 -6.43 -18.62
C GLN A 308 -21.16 -5.35 -19.69
N LYS A 309 -22.29 -4.85 -20.17
CA LYS A 309 -22.36 -3.70 -21.09
C LYS A 309 -21.93 -2.41 -20.38
N PRO A 310 -21.52 -1.37 -21.12
CA PRO A 310 -21.23 -0.05 -20.55
C PRO A 310 -22.45 0.50 -19.79
N GLY A 311 -22.17 1.32 -18.76
CA GLY A 311 -23.22 1.98 -17.98
C GLY A 311 -22.81 2.23 -16.53
N ALA A 312 -23.60 3.03 -15.82
CA ALA A 312 -23.34 3.39 -14.41
C ALA A 312 -23.31 2.19 -13.46
N ASP A 313 -24.04 1.12 -13.81
CA ASP A 313 -24.13 -0.12 -13.02
C ASP A 313 -23.06 -1.16 -13.40
N ASN A 314 -22.18 -0.84 -14.36
CA ASN A 314 -21.05 -1.70 -14.69
C ASN A 314 -20.09 -1.77 -13.48
N SER A 315 -19.54 -2.94 -13.22
CA SER A 315 -18.56 -3.16 -12.12
C SER A 315 -17.32 -2.26 -12.22
N LEU A 316 -16.97 -1.81 -13.44
CA LEU A 316 -15.89 -0.86 -13.70
C LEU A 316 -16.34 0.61 -13.67
N GLY A 317 -17.63 0.88 -13.43
CA GLY A 317 -18.19 2.23 -13.46
C GLY A 317 -18.01 2.94 -14.79
N LEU A 318 -17.76 4.24 -14.76
CA LEU A 318 -17.73 5.11 -15.94
C LEU A 318 -16.34 5.29 -16.56
N VAL A 319 -15.26 4.95 -15.85
CA VAL A 319 -13.90 5.11 -16.36
C VAL A 319 -12.94 4.05 -15.81
N LYS A 320 -12.08 3.58 -16.70
CA LYS A 320 -10.99 2.63 -16.42
C LYS A 320 -9.66 3.24 -16.85
N PHE A 321 -8.63 3.05 -16.04
CA PHE A 321 -7.26 3.50 -16.26
C PHE A 321 -6.38 2.28 -16.57
N ASN A 322 -5.92 2.16 -17.77
CA ASN A 322 -5.08 1.05 -18.18
C ASN A 322 -3.59 1.37 -18.05
N PHE A 323 -2.85 0.40 -17.58
CA PHE A 323 -1.38 0.38 -17.55
C PHE A 323 -0.88 -1.05 -17.76
N VAL A 324 0.23 -1.21 -18.45
CA VAL A 324 0.75 -2.53 -18.83
C VAL A 324 1.30 -3.27 -17.61
N ASN A 325 0.80 -4.48 -17.35
CA ASN A 325 1.31 -5.36 -16.30
C ASN A 325 0.90 -6.82 -16.58
N ARG A 326 1.63 -7.79 -16.00
CA ARG A 326 1.34 -9.23 -16.17
C ARG A 326 0.17 -9.75 -15.33
N HIS A 327 -0.31 -8.97 -14.35
CA HIS A 327 -1.36 -9.37 -13.42
C HIS A 327 -2.77 -9.02 -13.90
N SER A 328 -2.89 -8.35 -15.07
CA SER A 328 -4.16 -7.86 -15.60
C SER A 328 -4.95 -6.96 -14.62
N VAL A 329 -4.24 -6.21 -13.78
CA VAL A 329 -4.83 -5.25 -12.86
C VAL A 329 -4.87 -3.85 -13.48
N TYR A 330 -5.82 -3.05 -13.05
CA TYR A 330 -6.04 -1.68 -13.50
C TYR A 330 -6.71 -0.86 -12.39
N LEU A 331 -6.70 0.48 -12.53
CA LEU A 331 -7.51 1.36 -11.70
C LEU A 331 -8.86 1.57 -12.40
N HIS A 332 -9.95 1.71 -11.65
CA HIS A 332 -11.28 1.92 -12.26
C HIS A 332 -12.28 2.54 -11.28
N ASP A 333 -13.37 3.05 -11.84
CA ASP A 333 -14.56 3.43 -11.10
C ASP A 333 -15.32 2.19 -10.56
N THR A 334 -16.43 2.39 -9.90
CA THR A 334 -17.26 1.29 -9.38
C THR A 334 -18.71 1.73 -9.24
N ASN A 335 -19.62 0.79 -9.40
CA ASN A 335 -21.03 0.95 -9.03
C ASN A 335 -21.27 0.89 -7.51
N HIS A 336 -20.32 0.32 -6.73
CA HIS A 336 -20.38 0.20 -5.27
C HIS A 336 -19.62 1.33 -4.57
N ARG A 337 -20.06 2.58 -4.72
CA ARG A 337 -19.43 3.77 -4.14
C ARG A 337 -19.60 3.86 -2.63
N ASP A 338 -20.62 3.20 -2.08
CA ASP A 338 -20.87 3.05 -0.65
C ASP A 338 -19.73 2.33 0.09
N TYR A 339 -18.89 1.56 -0.60
CA TYR A 339 -17.75 0.86 0.01
C TYR A 339 -16.61 1.80 0.39
N PHE A 340 -16.50 2.99 -0.18
CA PHE A 340 -15.44 3.94 0.17
C PHE A 340 -15.56 4.51 1.59
N VAL A 341 -16.74 4.45 2.23
CA VAL A 341 -16.90 4.90 3.62
C VAL A 341 -16.44 3.86 4.64
N LYS A 342 -16.20 2.62 4.21
CA LYS A 342 -15.71 1.55 5.07
C LYS A 342 -14.26 1.78 5.48
N SER A 343 -13.91 1.48 6.71
CA SER A 343 -12.52 1.53 7.21
C SER A 343 -11.68 0.40 6.60
N ASN A 344 -12.22 -0.81 6.51
CA ASN A 344 -11.57 -1.90 5.77
C ASN A 344 -12.07 -1.90 4.33
N ARG A 345 -11.18 -1.59 3.39
CA ARG A 345 -11.45 -1.55 1.96
C ARG A 345 -10.69 -2.60 1.15
N SER A 346 -10.29 -3.69 1.79
CA SER A 346 -9.72 -4.87 1.15
C SER A 346 -10.83 -5.78 0.62
N LEU A 347 -11.51 -5.36 -0.47
CA LEU A 347 -12.78 -5.92 -0.92
C LEU A 347 -12.80 -6.35 -2.39
N SER A 348 -11.80 -5.97 -3.21
CA SER A 348 -11.76 -6.30 -4.63
C SER A 348 -11.11 -7.69 -4.89
N SER A 349 -11.03 -8.05 -6.16
CA SER A 349 -10.33 -9.26 -6.63
C SER A 349 -8.94 -8.93 -7.21
N GLY A 350 -8.29 -7.86 -6.72
CA GLY A 350 -6.95 -7.45 -7.11
C GLY A 350 -6.87 -6.10 -7.82
N CYS A 351 -7.85 -5.75 -8.66
CA CYS A 351 -7.93 -4.41 -9.25
C CYS A 351 -8.23 -3.34 -8.20
N VAL A 352 -7.88 -2.10 -8.49
CA VAL A 352 -8.00 -0.98 -7.57
C VAL A 352 -9.16 -0.09 -7.98
N ARG A 353 -10.22 -0.02 -7.14
CA ARG A 353 -11.31 0.92 -7.34
C ARG A 353 -10.92 2.28 -6.76
N VAL A 354 -11.20 3.34 -7.50
CA VAL A 354 -10.81 4.71 -7.14
C VAL A 354 -12.06 5.53 -6.86
N GLU A 355 -12.04 6.29 -5.76
CA GLU A 355 -13.10 7.26 -5.46
C GLU A 355 -12.92 8.51 -6.33
N ASN A 356 -14.03 9.04 -6.85
CA ASN A 356 -14.05 10.21 -7.74
C ASN A 356 -13.08 10.12 -8.93
N PRO A 357 -13.05 9.00 -9.66
CA PRO A 357 -12.03 8.77 -10.69
C PRO A 357 -12.18 9.70 -11.89
N LEU A 358 -13.38 10.23 -12.17
CA LEU A 358 -13.58 11.21 -13.24
C LEU A 358 -12.88 12.54 -12.94
N ALA A 359 -12.85 12.99 -11.67
CA ALA A 359 -12.11 14.18 -11.27
C ALA A 359 -10.60 13.97 -11.49
N LEU A 360 -10.06 12.81 -11.08
CA LEU A 360 -8.67 12.45 -11.35
C LEU A 360 -8.36 12.37 -12.84
N THR A 361 -9.24 11.78 -13.64
CA THR A 361 -9.09 11.70 -15.10
C THR A 361 -9.05 13.10 -15.72
N LYS A 362 -9.98 13.98 -15.33
CA LYS A 362 -10.03 15.37 -15.81
C LYS A 362 -8.74 16.10 -15.45
N GLN A 363 -8.28 15.99 -14.23
CA GLN A 363 -7.04 16.61 -13.75
C GLN A 363 -5.84 16.17 -14.60
N ILE A 364 -5.63 14.86 -14.76
CA ILE A 364 -4.50 14.32 -15.53
C ILE A 364 -4.59 14.76 -17.02
N LEU A 365 -5.75 14.64 -17.64
CA LEU A 365 -5.92 15.00 -19.06
C LEU A 365 -5.73 16.50 -19.29
N THR A 366 -6.28 17.36 -18.42
CA THR A 366 -6.11 18.82 -18.52
C THR A 366 -4.65 19.22 -18.38
N GLU A 367 -3.89 18.57 -17.53
CA GLU A 367 -2.46 18.84 -17.38
C GLU A 367 -1.61 18.38 -18.57
N ILE A 368 -2.04 17.31 -19.24
CA ILE A 368 -1.34 16.80 -20.44
C ILE A 368 -1.62 17.68 -21.66
N ASN A 369 -2.84 18.13 -21.83
CA ASN A 369 -3.25 18.99 -22.93
C ASN A 369 -4.41 19.93 -22.49
N PRO A 370 -4.06 21.10 -21.91
CA PRO A 370 -5.05 22.06 -21.43
C PRO A 370 -6.01 22.56 -22.53
N GLU A 371 -5.49 22.83 -23.73
CA GLU A 371 -6.30 23.32 -24.86
C GLU A 371 -7.44 22.36 -25.21
N LYS A 372 -7.17 21.07 -25.16
CA LYS A 372 -8.14 20.04 -25.48
C LYS A 372 -9.08 19.71 -24.34
N TRP A 373 -8.59 19.71 -23.07
CA TRP A 373 -9.32 19.08 -21.95
C TRP A 373 -9.82 20.07 -20.87
N SER A 374 -9.63 21.38 -21.07
CA SER A 374 -10.11 22.41 -20.12
C SER A 374 -11.62 22.70 -20.27
N GLY A 375 -12.19 22.42 -21.43
CA GLY A 375 -13.60 22.60 -21.72
C GLY A 375 -14.48 21.40 -21.31
N GLY A 376 -15.67 21.28 -21.84
CA GLY A 376 -16.64 20.22 -21.54
C GLY A 376 -16.40 18.88 -22.27
N GLU A 377 -15.20 18.60 -22.78
CA GLU A 377 -14.93 17.41 -23.62
C GLU A 377 -15.21 16.09 -22.88
N ILE A 378 -14.83 16.01 -21.59
CA ILE A 378 -15.14 14.81 -20.79
C ILE A 378 -16.64 14.67 -20.60
N ASP A 379 -17.35 15.76 -20.29
CA ASP A 379 -18.80 15.76 -20.15
C ASP A 379 -19.48 15.39 -21.45
N SER A 380 -18.93 15.87 -22.59
CA SER A 380 -19.38 15.51 -23.94
C SER A 380 -19.22 14.01 -24.24
N ILE A 381 -18.08 13.43 -23.81
CA ILE A 381 -17.83 11.98 -23.92
C ILE A 381 -18.83 11.21 -23.04
N LEU A 382 -19.07 11.68 -21.82
CA LEU A 382 -19.99 11.03 -20.89
C LEU A 382 -21.45 11.07 -21.38
N LYS A 383 -21.88 12.17 -22.00
CA LYS A 383 -23.22 12.29 -22.59
C LYS A 383 -23.49 11.32 -23.74
N GLN A 384 -22.46 10.85 -24.44
CA GLN A 384 -22.60 9.90 -25.54
C GLN A 384 -22.88 8.46 -25.05
N GLU A 385 -22.61 8.14 -23.80
CA GLU A 385 -22.80 6.81 -23.18
C GLU A 385 -22.16 5.65 -23.98
N LYS A 386 -21.17 5.97 -24.80
CA LYS A 386 -20.44 5.00 -25.65
C LYS A 386 -19.02 4.78 -25.16
N THR A 387 -18.54 3.56 -25.31
CA THR A 387 -17.14 3.24 -25.01
C THR A 387 -16.20 4.11 -25.85
N LYS A 388 -15.34 4.87 -25.19
CA LYS A 388 -14.32 5.70 -25.82
C LYS A 388 -12.97 5.55 -25.12
N THR A 389 -11.94 5.24 -25.90
CA THR A 389 -10.56 5.17 -25.40
C THR A 389 -9.84 6.48 -25.69
N VAL A 390 -9.17 7.01 -24.67
CA VAL A 390 -8.32 8.20 -24.75
C VAL A 390 -6.91 7.81 -24.33
N SER A 391 -5.99 7.83 -25.28
CA SER A 391 -4.58 7.51 -25.02
C SER A 391 -3.90 8.62 -24.23
N VAL A 392 -3.04 8.23 -23.30
CA VAL A 392 -2.15 9.11 -22.55
C VAL A 392 -0.81 9.11 -23.26
N LYS A 393 -0.45 10.25 -23.87
CA LYS A 393 0.81 10.40 -24.62
C LYS A 393 1.97 10.84 -23.73
N ASP A 394 1.67 11.41 -22.59
CA ASP A 394 2.66 11.87 -21.61
C ASP A 394 3.01 10.74 -20.61
N THR A 395 4.16 10.87 -19.95
CA THR A 395 4.58 9.89 -18.97
C THR A 395 3.94 10.19 -17.61
N VAL A 396 2.98 9.37 -17.22
CA VAL A 396 2.44 9.31 -15.87
C VAL A 396 2.74 7.92 -15.31
N ASN A 397 3.68 7.85 -14.39
CA ASN A 397 4.04 6.57 -13.78
C ASN A 397 2.92 6.09 -12.84
N VAL A 398 2.81 4.77 -12.68
CA VAL A 398 1.82 4.13 -11.80
C VAL A 398 2.55 3.19 -10.85
N TYR A 399 2.37 3.43 -9.56
CA TYR A 399 2.97 2.67 -8.48
C TYR A 399 1.88 2.09 -7.59
N LEU A 400 1.84 0.77 -7.49
CA LEU A 400 1.05 0.08 -6.47
C LEU A 400 2.03 -0.41 -5.41
N PHE A 401 2.14 0.32 -4.32
CA PHE A 401 3.13 0.09 -3.28
C PHE A 401 2.47 -0.28 -1.95
N TYR A 402 3.29 -0.71 -1.00
CA TYR A 402 2.84 -1.22 0.28
C TYR A 402 3.73 -0.68 1.40
N TRP A 403 3.19 0.19 2.24
CA TRP A 403 3.87 0.62 3.46
C TRP A 403 2.85 0.86 4.58
N THR A 404 3.20 0.45 5.78
CA THR A 404 2.29 0.39 6.94
C THR A 404 2.66 1.35 8.05
N SER A 405 3.72 2.14 7.87
CA SER A 405 4.14 3.16 8.85
C SER A 405 4.82 4.36 8.19
N TRP A 406 4.64 5.54 8.77
CA TRP A 406 5.31 6.80 8.41
C TRP A 406 5.12 7.86 9.51
N ILE A 407 5.73 9.05 9.35
CA ILE A 407 5.39 10.24 10.14
C ILE A 407 4.59 11.22 9.27
N GLU A 408 3.52 11.73 9.83
CA GLU A 408 2.72 12.80 9.27
C GLU A 408 2.34 13.78 10.38
N ASN A 409 2.55 15.09 10.17
CA ASN A 409 2.33 16.12 11.18
C ASN A 409 2.97 15.77 12.54
N ASP A 410 4.23 15.35 12.53
CA ASP A 410 5.05 14.92 13.66
C ASP A 410 4.44 13.78 14.51
N LYS A 411 3.52 13.03 13.94
CA LYS A 411 2.90 11.86 14.60
C LYS A 411 3.16 10.58 13.83
N LEU A 412 3.51 9.55 14.58
CA LEU A 412 3.63 8.19 14.05
C LEU A 412 2.28 7.72 13.50
N GLN A 413 2.27 7.33 12.26
CA GLN A 413 1.15 6.70 11.56
C GLN A 413 1.42 5.21 11.42
N PHE A 414 0.40 4.40 11.62
CA PHE A 414 0.45 2.96 11.43
C PHE A 414 -0.78 2.47 10.69
N ARG A 415 -0.62 1.43 9.88
CA ARG A 415 -1.73 0.72 9.23
C ARG A 415 -1.64 -0.75 9.55
N ASP A 416 -2.76 -1.42 9.47
CA ASP A 416 -2.79 -2.88 9.59
C ASP A 416 -2.03 -3.51 8.41
N ASP A 417 -1.29 -4.57 8.67
CA ASP A 417 -0.59 -5.35 7.66
C ASP A 417 -1.58 -6.32 7.01
N ILE A 418 -2.44 -5.78 6.12
CA ILE A 418 -3.59 -6.48 5.53
C ILE A 418 -3.24 -7.69 4.67
N TYR A 419 -1.98 -7.84 4.29
CA TYR A 419 -1.47 -8.96 3.49
C TYR A 419 -0.40 -9.77 4.21
N GLU A 420 -0.15 -9.47 5.49
CA GLU A 420 0.84 -10.13 6.35
C GLU A 420 2.28 -10.11 5.80
N LEU A 421 2.66 -8.99 5.17
CA LEU A 421 3.97 -8.84 4.52
C LEU A 421 5.08 -8.35 5.46
N ASP A 422 4.75 -7.61 6.53
CA ASP A 422 5.74 -6.99 7.41
C ASP A 422 6.42 -8.01 8.31
N LYS A 423 5.64 -8.90 8.94
CA LYS A 423 6.17 -9.88 9.89
C LYS A 423 7.13 -10.87 9.22
N ALA A 424 6.75 -11.41 8.06
CA ALA A 424 7.58 -12.34 7.31
C ALA A 424 8.92 -11.70 6.90
N LEU A 425 8.85 -10.44 6.44
CA LEU A 425 10.05 -9.66 6.07
C LEU A 425 10.96 -9.42 7.28
N PHE A 426 10.40 -8.96 8.41
CA PHE A 426 11.19 -8.65 9.59
C PHE A 426 11.88 -9.89 10.17
N LEU A 427 11.21 -11.03 10.22
CA LEU A 427 11.80 -12.28 10.70
C LEU A 427 13.04 -12.67 9.88
N LYS A 428 12.98 -12.53 8.55
CA LYS A 428 14.15 -12.78 7.68
C LYS A 428 15.26 -11.74 7.86
N LEU A 429 14.92 -10.46 8.10
CA LEU A 429 15.92 -9.42 8.38
C LEU A 429 16.74 -9.70 9.65
N ARG A 430 16.13 -10.33 10.66
CA ARG A 430 16.79 -10.68 11.94
C ARG A 430 17.77 -11.83 11.82
N ASN A 431 17.55 -12.75 10.88
CA ASN A 431 18.46 -13.86 10.70
C ASN A 431 19.81 -13.30 10.25
N ARG A 432 20.83 -13.54 11.09
CA ARG A 432 22.24 -13.26 10.77
C ARG A 432 22.71 -14.49 9.97
N ASP A 433 22.73 -14.38 8.64
CA ASP A 433 23.52 -15.26 7.80
C ASP A 433 24.93 -14.70 7.69
#